data_ff0a9bce9e56c2f17d387d805e46fa72
#
_entry.id   ff0a9bce9e56c2f17d387d805e46fa72
#
_cell.length_a   1.000
_cell.length_b   1.000
_cell.length_c   1.000
_cell.angle_alpha   90.00
_cell.angle_beta   90.00
_cell.angle_gamma   90.00
#
_symmetry.space_group_name_H-M   'P 1'
#
loop_
_entity.id
_entity.type
_entity.pdbx_description
1 polymer ?
#
loop_
_entity_poly.entity_id
_entity_poly.type
_entity_poly.pdbx_seq_one_letter_code
_entity_poly.pdbx_strand_id
1 'polypeptide(L)'
;MATSARSLRPILRQKDFICSKCVFSTTTSIQSGHSRWSKIKHDKGAVDAKKNVQRSNFSREIALASKLWGPDVTNNYRLAAILAAAKKAGFPKALLEGAIARGQGKSASGATLESITLEVIVPPTVAMIIESETDNRARTLMDLRFIVKRHGGSVTPTGYLFQKKGRVAFEADETKGVDEVLDAAIEAGAEDVETDEDGSIVVWTEPNKTTATAEALLKSHGLKVESADIIWDANEDTKVPLESEDAVTALTTFIAELRDNPNVQGVYANVAQGSLADEVWEDLQDKLDA
;
A
#
# COMPACT_ATOMS: atom_id res chain seq x y z
N MET A 1 -72.25 -36.15 26.16
CA MET A 1 -71.28 -37.15 25.67
C MET A 1 -71.19 -37.02 24.18
N ALA A 2 -70.20 -36.38 23.60
CA ALA A 2 -69.99 -36.26 22.16
C ALA A 2 -68.54 -36.54 21.84
N THR A 3 -68.28 -37.68 21.23
CA THR A 3 -66.99 -38.19 20.80
C THR A 3 -66.55 -37.48 19.51
N SER A 4 -65.45 -36.77 19.54
CA SER A 4 -64.83 -36.12 18.40
C SER A 4 -64.04 -37.17 17.59
N ALA A 5 -64.46 -37.39 16.33
CA ALA A 5 -63.77 -38.20 15.36
C ALA A 5 -62.64 -37.36 14.71
N ARG A 6 -61.39 -37.78 14.89
CA ARG A 6 -60.24 -37.25 14.15
C ARG A 6 -60.20 -37.77 12.75
N SER A 7 -60.38 -36.91 11.77
CA SER A 7 -60.22 -37.17 10.35
C SER A 7 -58.70 -37.32 10.03
N LEU A 8 -58.31 -38.50 9.61
CA LEU A 8 -57.01 -38.80 9.01
C LEU A 8 -57.00 -38.33 7.57
N ARG A 9 -56.19 -37.33 7.25
CA ARG A 9 -55.91 -36.91 5.86
C ARG A 9 -54.97 -37.95 5.19
N PRO A 10 -55.27 -38.40 3.99
CA PRO A 10 -54.38 -39.30 3.28
C PRO A 10 -53.17 -38.53 2.77
N ILE A 11 -51.98 -39.09 3.07
CA ILE A 11 -50.70 -38.63 2.52
C ILE A 11 -50.71 -38.98 1.01
N LEU A 12 -50.83 -37.97 0.17
CA LEU A 12 -50.63 -38.08 -1.26
C LEU A 12 -49.17 -38.44 -1.53
N ARG A 13 -48.93 -39.70 -1.90
CA ARG A 13 -47.69 -40.17 -2.46
C ARG A 13 -47.46 -39.48 -3.79
N GLN A 14 -46.51 -38.55 -3.87
CA GLN A 14 -46.03 -38.00 -5.13
C GLN A 14 -45.55 -39.15 -6.01
N LYS A 15 -46.18 -39.38 -7.10
CA LYS A 15 -45.71 -40.30 -8.14
C LYS A 15 -44.60 -39.60 -8.88
N ASP A 16 -43.40 -40.13 -8.79
CA ASP A 16 -42.26 -39.71 -9.60
C ASP A 16 -42.61 -39.95 -11.08
N PHE A 17 -42.75 -38.90 -11.84
CA PHE A 17 -42.92 -38.96 -13.28
C PHE A 17 -41.58 -39.26 -13.94
N ILE A 18 -41.31 -40.57 -14.11
CA ILE A 18 -40.18 -41.00 -14.91
C ILE A 18 -40.64 -40.97 -16.39
N CYS A 19 -40.03 -40.10 -17.17
CA CYS A 19 -40.22 -40.07 -18.60
C CYS A 19 -39.52 -41.29 -19.24
N SER A 20 -40.28 -42.21 -19.81
CA SER A 20 -39.77 -43.46 -20.40
C SER A 20 -38.95 -43.26 -21.69
N LYS A 21 -38.80 -42.01 -22.17
CA LYS A 21 -38.01 -41.66 -23.36
C LYS A 21 -36.74 -40.84 -23.07
N CYS A 22 -36.51 -40.45 -21.84
CA CYS A 22 -35.31 -39.70 -21.46
C CYS A 22 -34.37 -40.59 -20.70
N VAL A 23 -33.17 -40.86 -21.25
CA VAL A 23 -32.11 -41.63 -20.62
C VAL A 23 -31.37 -40.79 -19.52
N PHE A 24 -31.75 -39.54 -19.34
CA PHE A 24 -31.19 -38.67 -18.32
C PHE A 24 -32.04 -38.74 -17.04
N SER A 25 -31.45 -39.32 -16.00
CA SER A 25 -31.99 -39.29 -14.63
C SER A 25 -31.99 -37.85 -14.13
N THR A 26 -33.17 -37.31 -13.77
CA THR A 26 -33.34 -36.03 -13.08
C THR A 26 -33.17 -36.12 -11.57
N THR A 27 -32.54 -37.18 -11.06
CA THR A 27 -32.07 -37.20 -9.69
C THR A 27 -30.86 -36.29 -9.60
N THR A 28 -31.09 -35.07 -9.20
CA THR A 28 -30.03 -34.17 -8.72
C THR A 28 -29.45 -34.73 -7.43
N SER A 29 -28.61 -35.76 -7.54
CA SER A 29 -27.60 -35.94 -6.52
C SER A 29 -26.66 -34.73 -6.68
N ILE A 30 -26.82 -33.75 -5.83
CA ILE A 30 -25.81 -32.74 -5.64
C ILE A 30 -24.61 -33.47 -5.07
N GLN A 31 -23.85 -34.10 -5.96
CA GLN A 31 -22.47 -34.48 -5.61
C GLN A 31 -21.75 -33.16 -5.50
N SER A 32 -21.52 -32.73 -4.26
CA SER A 32 -20.53 -31.70 -3.97
C SER A 32 -19.20 -32.25 -4.42
N GLY A 33 -18.95 -32.17 -5.72
CA GLY A 33 -17.67 -32.51 -6.30
C GLY A 33 -16.65 -31.62 -5.60
N HIS A 34 -15.66 -32.26 -4.97
CA HIS A 34 -14.49 -31.58 -4.44
C HIS A 34 -13.80 -30.88 -5.62
N SER A 35 -14.24 -29.66 -5.91
CA SER A 35 -13.64 -28.85 -6.96
C SER A 35 -12.16 -28.70 -6.63
N ARG A 36 -11.29 -29.20 -7.48
CA ARG A 36 -9.83 -29.00 -7.36
C ARG A 36 -9.51 -27.52 -7.16
N TRP A 37 -10.33 -26.65 -7.71
CA TRP A 37 -10.27 -25.20 -7.53
C TRP A 37 -10.45 -24.76 -6.08
N SER A 38 -11.38 -25.32 -5.31
CA SER A 38 -11.56 -24.94 -3.90
C SER A 38 -10.36 -25.31 -3.02
N LYS A 39 -9.60 -26.35 -3.36
CA LYS A 39 -8.36 -26.72 -2.66
C LYS A 39 -7.19 -25.83 -3.03
N ILE A 40 -7.12 -25.37 -4.29
CA ILE A 40 -5.99 -24.57 -4.80
C ILE A 40 -6.22 -23.07 -4.55
N LYS A 41 -7.46 -22.64 -4.33
CA LYS A 41 -7.82 -21.22 -4.20
C LYS A 41 -7.02 -20.48 -3.12
N HIS A 42 -6.85 -21.09 -1.97
CA HIS A 42 -6.12 -20.48 -0.85
C HIS A 42 -4.61 -20.41 -1.15
N ASP A 43 -4.00 -21.48 -1.63
CA ASP A 43 -2.58 -21.50 -1.96
C ASP A 43 -2.26 -20.55 -3.11
N LYS A 44 -3.12 -20.52 -4.13
CA LYS A 44 -2.97 -19.60 -5.25
C LYS A 44 -3.18 -18.16 -4.82
N GLY A 45 -4.14 -17.88 -3.93
CA GLY A 45 -4.39 -16.54 -3.38
C GLY A 45 -3.16 -15.99 -2.67
N ALA A 46 -2.51 -16.78 -1.83
CA ALA A 46 -1.29 -16.39 -1.13
C ALA A 46 -0.12 -16.10 -2.09
N VAL A 47 0.04 -16.92 -3.14
CA VAL A 47 1.08 -16.71 -4.16
C VAL A 47 0.80 -15.46 -5.00
N ASP A 48 -0.46 -15.24 -5.37
CA ASP A 48 -0.85 -14.08 -6.16
C ASP A 48 -0.73 -12.78 -5.33
N ALA A 49 -1.03 -12.82 -4.02
CA ALA A 49 -0.82 -11.69 -3.11
C ALA A 49 0.67 -11.33 -3.01
N LYS A 50 1.57 -12.29 -2.79
CA LYS A 50 3.02 -12.05 -2.78
C LYS A 50 3.52 -11.45 -4.09
N LYS A 51 3.01 -11.92 -5.24
CA LYS A 51 3.35 -11.34 -6.54
C LYS A 51 2.84 -9.91 -6.70
N ASN A 52 1.68 -9.59 -6.15
CA ASN A 52 1.14 -8.22 -6.19
C ASN A 52 2.01 -7.26 -5.38
N VAL A 53 2.38 -7.63 -4.16
CA VAL A 53 3.31 -6.84 -3.33
C VAL A 53 4.63 -6.62 -4.07
N GLN A 54 5.23 -7.68 -4.62
CA GLN A 54 6.48 -7.57 -5.38
C GLN A 54 6.33 -6.66 -6.62
N ARG A 55 5.19 -6.72 -7.30
CA ARG A 55 4.90 -5.84 -8.44
C ARG A 55 4.74 -4.38 -8.01
N SER A 56 4.09 -4.14 -6.90
CA SER A 56 3.93 -2.80 -6.34
C SER A 56 5.29 -2.18 -6.00
N ASN A 57 6.17 -2.93 -5.32
CA ASN A 57 7.52 -2.48 -4.98
C ASN A 57 8.33 -2.15 -6.24
N PHE A 58 8.39 -3.04 -7.22
CA PHE A 58 9.06 -2.73 -8.49
C PHE A 58 8.50 -1.49 -9.19
N SER A 59 7.18 -1.30 -9.19
CA SER A 59 6.56 -0.11 -9.78
C SER A 59 7.01 1.17 -9.08
N ARG A 60 7.11 1.16 -7.74
CA ARG A 60 7.58 2.30 -6.95
C ARG A 60 9.05 2.59 -7.21
N GLU A 61 9.91 1.58 -7.15
CA GLU A 61 11.34 1.72 -7.42
C GLU A 61 11.62 2.26 -8.83
N ILE A 62 10.90 1.74 -9.85
CA ILE A 62 11.03 2.22 -11.23
C ILE A 62 10.57 3.67 -11.36
N ALA A 63 9.43 4.02 -10.76
CA ALA A 63 8.91 5.39 -10.79
C ALA A 63 9.87 6.36 -10.09
N LEU A 64 10.43 5.98 -8.94
CA LEU A 64 11.41 6.77 -8.20
C LEU A 64 12.70 6.94 -9.01
N ALA A 65 13.25 5.86 -9.55
CA ALA A 65 14.45 5.92 -10.38
C ALA A 65 14.24 6.79 -11.64
N SER A 66 13.06 6.73 -12.26
CA SER A 66 12.69 7.58 -13.39
C SER A 66 12.53 9.05 -13.00
N LYS A 67 11.97 9.32 -11.80
CA LYS A 67 11.78 10.67 -11.27
C LYS A 67 13.11 11.37 -10.97
N LEU A 68 14.05 10.67 -10.31
CA LEU A 68 15.32 11.24 -9.84
C LEU A 68 16.36 11.38 -10.94
N TRP A 69 16.50 10.39 -11.82
CA TRP A 69 17.58 10.33 -12.82
C TRP A 69 17.10 10.28 -14.28
N GLY A 70 15.81 10.50 -14.49
CA GLY A 70 15.21 10.55 -15.83
C GLY A 70 14.77 9.19 -16.39
N PRO A 71 13.93 9.20 -17.44
CA PRO A 71 13.30 8.01 -18.00
C PRO A 71 14.20 7.21 -18.95
N ASP A 72 15.36 7.74 -19.31
CA ASP A 72 16.25 7.13 -20.30
C ASP A 72 17.12 6.05 -19.68
N VAL A 73 16.86 4.81 -20.08
CA VAL A 73 17.56 3.60 -19.59
C VAL A 73 19.07 3.63 -19.92
N THR A 74 19.49 4.34 -20.96
CA THR A 74 20.89 4.44 -21.36
C THR A 74 21.70 5.33 -20.41
N ASN A 75 21.08 6.36 -19.87
CA ASN A 75 21.73 7.32 -18.99
C ASN A 75 21.51 7.00 -17.50
N ASN A 76 20.45 6.21 -17.21
CA ASN A 76 20.05 5.86 -15.86
C ASN A 76 20.37 4.38 -15.57
N TYR A 77 21.60 4.11 -15.07
CA TYR A 77 22.06 2.75 -14.77
C TYR A 77 21.23 2.07 -13.67
N ARG A 78 20.69 2.84 -12.68
CA ARG A 78 19.84 2.30 -11.62
C ARG A 78 18.50 1.82 -12.19
N LEU A 79 17.87 2.62 -13.05
CA LEU A 79 16.66 2.22 -13.77
C LEU A 79 16.92 0.97 -14.62
N ALA A 80 18.07 0.90 -15.32
CA ALA A 80 18.45 -0.28 -16.11
C ALA A 80 18.54 -1.55 -15.26
N ALA A 81 19.15 -1.45 -14.07
CA ALA A 81 19.30 -2.58 -13.13
C ALA A 81 17.94 -3.06 -12.60
N ILE A 82 17.08 -2.12 -12.14
CA ILE A 82 15.73 -2.44 -11.63
C ILE A 82 14.89 -3.07 -12.74
N LEU A 83 14.92 -2.53 -13.97
CA LEU A 83 14.21 -3.09 -15.12
C LEU A 83 14.67 -4.50 -15.47
N ALA A 84 15.96 -4.79 -15.36
CA ALA A 84 16.48 -6.13 -15.57
C ALA A 84 15.98 -7.12 -14.51
N ALA A 85 15.98 -6.72 -13.23
CA ALA A 85 15.45 -7.51 -12.13
C ALA A 85 13.94 -7.76 -12.29
N ALA A 86 13.16 -6.73 -12.60
CA ALA A 86 11.72 -6.83 -12.82
C ALA A 86 11.37 -7.74 -14.01
N LYS A 87 12.12 -7.66 -15.13
CA LYS A 87 11.96 -8.57 -16.27
C LYS A 87 12.26 -10.02 -15.89
N LYS A 88 13.31 -10.27 -15.09
CA LYS A 88 13.66 -11.60 -14.56
C LYS A 88 12.55 -12.16 -13.66
N ALA A 89 11.88 -11.28 -12.88
CA ALA A 89 10.73 -11.63 -12.06
C ALA A 89 9.42 -11.82 -12.85
N GLY A 90 9.44 -11.67 -14.18
CA GLY A 90 8.28 -11.85 -15.05
C GLY A 90 7.30 -10.66 -15.04
N PHE A 91 7.80 -9.45 -14.85
CA PHE A 91 6.97 -8.25 -14.86
C PHE A 91 6.53 -7.89 -16.28
N PRO A 92 5.24 -7.62 -16.53
CA PRO A 92 4.75 -7.27 -17.87
C PRO A 92 5.32 -5.95 -18.38
N LYS A 93 5.74 -5.92 -19.66
CA LYS A 93 6.36 -4.74 -20.29
C LYS A 93 5.49 -3.48 -20.20
N ALA A 94 4.19 -3.60 -20.38
CA ALA A 94 3.25 -2.47 -20.28
C ALA A 94 3.24 -1.82 -18.88
N LEU A 95 3.40 -2.62 -17.81
CA LEU A 95 3.49 -2.10 -16.45
C LEU A 95 4.83 -1.40 -16.19
N LEU A 96 5.93 -1.90 -16.77
CA LEU A 96 7.25 -1.25 -16.71
C LEU A 96 7.20 0.14 -17.36
N GLU A 97 6.65 0.22 -18.56
CA GLU A 97 6.50 1.48 -19.29
C GLU A 97 5.57 2.46 -18.55
N GLY A 98 4.47 1.94 -17.95
CA GLY A 98 3.57 2.72 -17.12
C GLY A 98 4.24 3.26 -15.85
N ALA A 99 5.11 2.47 -15.21
CA ALA A 99 5.85 2.91 -14.03
C ALA A 99 6.89 3.99 -14.37
N ILE A 100 7.60 3.87 -15.49
CA ILE A 100 8.53 4.90 -15.99
C ILE A 100 7.76 6.20 -16.28
N ALA A 101 6.62 6.11 -16.99
CA ALA A 101 5.79 7.28 -17.30
C ALA A 101 5.27 7.95 -16.02
N ARG A 102 4.87 7.18 -15.01
CA ARG A 102 4.41 7.70 -13.71
C ARG A 102 5.51 8.48 -13.01
N GLY A 103 6.76 8.01 -13.02
CA GLY A 103 7.89 8.75 -12.49
C GLY A 103 8.11 10.11 -13.18
N GLN A 104 7.61 10.27 -14.41
CA GLN A 104 7.62 11.53 -15.16
C GLN A 104 6.31 12.34 -15.00
N GLY A 105 5.45 11.98 -14.05
CA GLY A 105 4.16 12.64 -13.84
C GLY A 105 3.14 12.39 -14.94
N LYS A 106 3.27 11.29 -15.68
CA LYS A 106 2.37 10.91 -16.77
C LYS A 106 1.68 9.58 -16.49
N SER A 107 0.42 9.49 -16.84
CA SER A 107 -0.32 8.22 -16.87
C SER A 107 0.19 7.30 -17.99
N ALA A 108 -0.10 6.02 -17.90
CA ALA A 108 0.14 5.06 -18.99
C ALA A 108 -0.56 5.45 -20.30
N SER A 109 -1.63 6.26 -20.24
CA SER A 109 -2.33 6.84 -21.39
C SER A 109 -1.67 8.12 -21.94
N GLY A 110 -0.63 8.63 -21.27
CA GLY A 110 0.06 9.88 -21.63
C GLY A 110 -0.57 11.15 -21.02
N ALA A 111 -1.67 11.04 -20.28
CA ALA A 111 -2.27 12.16 -19.56
C ALA A 111 -1.39 12.58 -18.37
N THR A 112 -1.39 13.87 -18.04
CA THR A 112 -0.69 14.38 -16.85
C THR A 112 -1.37 13.86 -15.59
N LEU A 113 -0.58 13.40 -14.62
CA LEU A 113 -1.07 12.98 -13.31
C LEU A 113 -1.27 14.20 -12.42
N GLU A 114 -2.38 14.22 -11.69
CA GLU A 114 -2.66 15.18 -10.64
C GLU A 114 -2.46 14.52 -9.27
N SER A 115 -1.74 15.19 -8.38
CA SER A 115 -1.60 14.77 -6.99
C SER A 115 -2.85 15.16 -6.19
N ILE A 116 -3.34 14.22 -5.39
CA ILE A 116 -4.50 14.38 -4.52
C ILE A 116 -4.12 13.92 -3.12
N THR A 117 -4.43 14.73 -2.14
CA THR A 117 -4.34 14.36 -0.72
C THR A 117 -5.75 14.17 -0.17
N LEU A 118 -6.04 13.02 0.41
CA LEU A 118 -7.30 12.72 1.09
C LEU A 118 -7.03 12.53 2.58
N GLU A 119 -7.68 13.35 3.38
CA GLU A 119 -7.56 13.35 4.83
C GLU A 119 -8.74 12.61 5.45
N VAL A 120 -8.46 11.65 6.33
CA VAL A 120 -9.48 10.75 6.87
C VAL A 120 -9.23 10.45 8.35
N ILE A 121 -10.31 10.10 9.05
CA ILE A 121 -10.25 9.51 10.39
C ILE A 121 -10.89 8.13 10.32
N VAL A 122 -10.20 7.13 10.83
CA VAL A 122 -10.68 5.74 10.92
C VAL A 122 -10.76 5.28 12.38
N PRO A 123 -11.65 4.33 12.72
CA PRO A 123 -11.71 3.79 14.07
C PRO A 123 -10.36 3.18 14.53
N PRO A 124 -9.96 3.34 15.81
CA PRO A 124 -10.72 3.97 16.90
C PRO A 124 -10.75 5.51 16.86
N THR A 125 -9.75 6.21 16.37
CA THR A 125 -9.62 7.68 16.20
C THR A 125 -8.32 8.02 15.46
N VAL A 126 -7.85 7.10 14.64
CA VAL A 126 -6.61 7.27 13.91
C VAL A 126 -6.84 8.24 12.75
N ALA A 127 -6.08 9.33 12.75
CA ALA A 127 -6.03 10.25 11.63
C ALA A 127 -5.06 9.70 10.58
N MET A 128 -5.44 9.81 9.31
CA MET A 128 -4.60 9.34 8.21
C MET A 128 -4.63 10.32 7.04
N ILE A 129 -3.50 10.38 6.37
CA ILE A 129 -3.35 11.10 5.11
C ILE A 129 -3.05 10.08 4.01
N ILE A 130 -3.82 10.14 2.93
CA ILE A 130 -3.67 9.27 1.77
C ILE A 130 -3.27 10.13 0.58
N GLU A 131 -2.05 9.96 0.10
CA GLU A 131 -1.57 10.61 -1.12
C GLU A 131 -1.82 9.73 -2.34
N SER A 132 -2.32 10.33 -3.39
CA SER A 132 -2.67 9.64 -4.62
C SER A 132 -2.30 10.47 -5.84
N GLU A 133 -1.82 9.81 -6.89
CA GLU A 133 -1.59 10.41 -8.20
C GLU A 133 -2.53 9.79 -9.23
N THR A 134 -3.26 10.61 -9.96
CA THR A 134 -4.29 10.12 -10.88
C THR A 134 -4.48 11.03 -12.08
N ASP A 135 -4.94 10.43 -13.18
CA ASP A 135 -5.41 11.13 -14.37
C ASP A 135 -6.89 11.53 -14.27
N ASN A 136 -7.63 11.01 -13.27
CA ASN A 136 -9.05 11.32 -13.05
C ASN A 136 -9.36 11.49 -11.55
N ARG A 137 -9.22 12.74 -11.09
CA ARG A 137 -9.46 13.15 -9.71
C ARG A 137 -10.82 12.72 -9.16
N ALA A 138 -11.89 12.91 -9.93
CA ALA A 138 -13.24 12.64 -9.44
C ALA A 138 -13.48 11.15 -9.19
N ARG A 139 -13.00 10.29 -10.09
CA ARG A 139 -13.10 8.84 -9.95
C ARG A 139 -12.30 8.34 -8.75
N THR A 140 -11.03 8.72 -8.66
CA THR A 140 -10.16 8.27 -7.56
C THR A 140 -10.67 8.71 -6.20
N LEU A 141 -11.14 9.96 -6.06
CA LEU A 141 -11.76 10.43 -4.81
C LEU A 141 -13.01 9.64 -4.45
N MET A 142 -13.82 9.24 -5.43
CA MET A 142 -15.01 8.43 -5.18
C MET A 142 -14.64 7.02 -4.70
N ASP A 143 -13.67 6.40 -5.35
CA ASP A 143 -13.17 5.06 -5.00
C ASP A 143 -12.55 5.05 -3.59
N LEU A 144 -11.68 6.02 -3.27
CA LEU A 144 -11.06 6.14 -1.95
C LEU A 144 -12.09 6.41 -0.85
N ARG A 145 -13.06 7.31 -1.08
CA ARG A 145 -14.15 7.58 -0.11
C ARG A 145 -15.01 6.34 0.13
N PHE A 146 -15.21 5.52 -0.88
CA PHE A 146 -15.95 4.27 -0.74
C PHE A 146 -15.20 3.29 0.16
N ILE A 147 -13.86 3.13 -0.03
CA ILE A 147 -13.01 2.28 0.81
C ILE A 147 -13.04 2.78 2.26
N VAL A 148 -12.81 4.08 2.48
CA VAL A 148 -12.85 4.70 3.81
C VAL A 148 -14.17 4.44 4.52
N LYS A 149 -15.30 4.66 3.84
CA LYS A 149 -16.64 4.45 4.41
C LYS A 149 -16.90 2.98 4.74
N ARG A 150 -16.42 2.05 3.93
CA ARG A 150 -16.57 0.60 4.16
C ARG A 150 -15.88 0.16 5.44
N HIS A 151 -14.77 0.77 5.80
CA HIS A 151 -14.03 0.51 7.05
C HIS A 151 -14.48 1.41 8.22
N GLY A 152 -15.63 2.06 8.10
CA GLY A 152 -16.21 2.89 9.18
C GLY A 152 -15.51 4.24 9.38
N GLY A 153 -14.61 4.62 8.49
CA GLY A 153 -13.94 5.91 8.53
C GLY A 153 -14.78 7.06 7.96
N SER A 154 -14.31 8.26 8.20
CA SER A 154 -14.90 9.51 7.69
C SER A 154 -13.84 10.41 7.07
N VAL A 155 -14.21 11.11 6.02
CA VAL A 155 -13.35 12.13 5.40
C VAL A 155 -13.47 13.42 6.22
N THR A 156 -12.40 13.78 6.90
CA THR A 156 -12.36 14.91 7.83
C THR A 156 -10.98 15.55 7.71
N PRO A 157 -10.87 16.90 7.70
CA PRO A 157 -9.58 17.57 7.69
C PRO A 157 -8.74 17.16 8.92
N THR A 158 -7.57 16.58 8.66
CA THR A 158 -6.63 16.09 9.68
C THR A 158 -5.21 16.59 9.45
N GLY A 159 -4.98 17.36 8.38
CA GLY A 159 -3.66 17.84 8.00
C GLY A 159 -2.94 18.65 9.09
N TYR A 160 -3.68 19.25 10.04
CA TYR A 160 -3.09 19.97 11.18
C TYR A 160 -2.41 19.05 12.22
N LEU A 161 -2.67 17.72 12.16
CA LEU A 161 -2.04 16.71 13.00
C LEU A 161 -0.70 16.23 12.43
N PHE A 162 -0.34 16.68 11.25
CA PHE A 162 0.85 16.25 10.54
C PHE A 162 1.66 17.45 10.06
N GLN A 163 2.96 17.24 9.93
CA GLN A 163 3.88 18.19 9.34
C GLN A 163 4.51 17.57 8.10
N LYS A 164 4.56 18.31 6.99
CA LYS A 164 5.34 17.87 5.82
C LYS A 164 6.82 18.06 6.08
N LYS A 165 7.59 16.98 5.94
CA LYS A 165 9.05 16.98 6.03
C LYS A 165 9.65 16.31 4.80
N GLY A 166 10.82 16.75 4.39
CA GLY A 166 11.64 16.03 3.42
C GLY A 166 12.47 14.97 4.14
N ARG A 167 12.45 13.75 3.67
CA ARG A 167 13.29 12.64 4.14
C ARG A 167 14.25 12.23 3.04
N VAL A 168 15.54 12.27 3.32
CA VAL A 168 16.57 11.77 2.41
C VAL A 168 17.29 10.63 3.10
N ALA A 169 17.14 9.42 2.60
CA ALA A 169 17.89 8.26 3.08
C ALA A 169 19.09 8.01 2.18
N PHE A 170 20.23 7.72 2.80
CA PHE A 170 21.48 7.39 2.11
C PHE A 170 21.84 5.94 2.40
N GLU A 171 22.46 5.26 1.41
CA GLU A 171 22.97 3.90 1.59
C GLU A 171 23.95 3.87 2.78
N ALA A 172 23.86 2.83 3.62
CA ALA A 172 24.77 2.64 4.75
C ALA A 172 26.22 2.60 4.26
N ASP A 173 27.08 3.43 4.86
CA ASP A 173 28.51 3.45 4.57
C ASP A 173 29.27 3.24 5.90
N GLU A 174 29.86 2.07 6.06
CA GLU A 174 30.63 1.70 7.29
C GLU A 174 31.77 2.67 7.61
N THR A 175 32.16 3.49 6.64
CA THR A 175 33.29 4.42 6.77
C THR A 175 32.88 5.82 7.20
N LYS A 176 31.56 6.15 7.19
CA LYS A 176 31.06 7.51 7.47
C LYS A 176 29.94 7.46 8.50
N GLY A 177 30.23 8.03 9.65
CA GLY A 177 29.26 8.19 10.73
C GLY A 177 28.42 9.46 10.58
N VAL A 178 27.33 9.54 11.35
CA VAL A 178 26.46 10.74 11.42
C VAL A 178 27.28 11.97 11.79
N ASP A 179 28.23 11.86 12.72
CA ASP A 179 29.06 12.99 13.18
C ASP A 179 29.86 13.66 12.06
N GLU A 180 30.31 12.89 11.06
CA GLU A 180 31.07 13.41 9.92
C GLU A 180 30.19 14.13 8.89
N VAL A 181 28.92 13.72 8.81
CA VAL A 181 27.96 14.23 7.83
C VAL A 181 27.14 15.38 8.40
N LEU A 182 27.01 15.45 9.73
CA LEU A 182 26.14 16.40 10.43
C LEU A 182 26.41 17.87 10.03
N ASP A 183 27.67 18.30 10.08
CA ASP A 183 28.02 19.69 9.76
C ASP A 183 27.67 20.03 8.31
N ALA A 184 27.98 19.13 7.39
CA ALA A 184 27.65 19.33 5.97
C ALA A 184 26.16 19.24 5.68
N ALA A 185 25.42 18.43 6.43
CA ALA A 185 23.97 18.33 6.33
C ALA A 185 23.29 19.63 6.79
N ILE A 186 23.73 20.18 7.93
CA ILE A 186 23.24 21.47 8.46
C ILE A 186 23.55 22.61 7.48
N GLU A 187 24.76 22.66 6.92
CA GLU A 187 25.13 23.66 5.91
C GLU A 187 24.27 23.54 4.63
N ALA A 188 23.87 22.30 4.27
CA ALA A 188 22.99 22.03 3.15
C ALA A 188 21.51 22.33 3.46
N GLY A 189 21.16 22.64 4.72
CA GLY A 189 19.81 23.00 5.15
C GLY A 189 19.00 21.85 5.74
N ALA A 190 19.65 20.83 6.28
CA ALA A 190 19.02 19.80 7.08
C ALA A 190 18.53 20.37 8.43
N GLU A 191 17.40 19.86 8.90
CA GLU A 191 16.83 20.13 10.21
C GLU A 191 17.32 19.15 11.24
N ASP A 192 17.47 17.87 10.86
CA ASP A 192 17.94 16.79 11.72
C ASP A 192 18.64 15.69 10.91
N VAL A 193 19.46 14.88 11.58
CA VAL A 193 20.20 13.76 11.00
C VAL A 193 20.14 12.59 11.96
N GLU A 194 19.60 11.48 11.51
CA GLU A 194 19.43 10.25 12.29
C GLU A 194 20.13 9.06 11.63
N THR A 195 20.37 8.02 12.40
CA THR A 195 20.81 6.72 11.87
C THR A 195 19.64 5.74 11.98
N ASP A 196 19.29 5.12 10.89
CA ASP A 196 18.29 4.05 10.86
C ASP A 196 18.90 2.74 11.46
N GLU A 197 18.04 1.76 11.78
CA GLU A 197 18.45 0.47 12.37
C GLU A 197 19.46 -0.27 11.49
N ASP A 198 19.36 -0.11 10.16
CA ASP A 198 20.27 -0.70 9.17
C ASP A 198 21.61 0.05 9.02
N GLY A 199 21.84 1.11 9.80
CA GLY A 199 23.02 1.95 9.71
C GLY A 199 23.02 2.93 8.54
N SER A 200 21.89 3.09 7.85
CA SER A 200 21.69 4.12 6.85
C SER A 200 21.52 5.49 7.49
N ILE A 201 22.01 6.54 6.84
CA ILE A 201 21.87 7.92 7.33
C ILE A 201 20.58 8.50 6.75
N VAL A 202 19.71 8.96 7.63
CA VAL A 202 18.47 9.65 7.29
C VAL A 202 18.58 11.12 7.63
N VAL A 203 18.36 11.98 6.66
CA VAL A 203 18.44 13.43 6.81
C VAL A 203 17.06 14.03 6.63
N TRP A 204 16.63 14.77 7.65
CA TRP A 204 15.36 15.48 7.66
C TRP A 204 15.53 16.92 7.18
N THR A 205 14.64 17.39 6.34
CA THR A 205 14.72 18.71 5.72
C THR A 205 13.35 19.36 5.58
N GLU A 206 13.31 20.67 5.36
CA GLU A 206 12.12 21.30 4.80
C GLU A 206 11.79 20.69 3.42
N PRO A 207 10.50 20.54 3.07
CA PRO A 207 10.08 19.95 1.79
C PRO A 207 10.71 20.57 0.54
N ASN A 208 10.99 21.86 0.60
CA ASN A 208 11.55 22.61 -0.52
C ASN A 208 13.07 22.41 -0.69
N LYS A 209 13.76 21.92 0.35
CA LYS A 209 15.21 21.77 0.36
C LYS A 209 15.67 20.34 0.12
N THR A 210 14.78 19.36 0.17
CA THR A 210 15.07 17.92 0.09
C THR A 210 16.02 17.55 -1.05
N THR A 211 15.72 17.98 -2.26
CA THR A 211 16.55 17.69 -3.44
C THR A 211 17.90 18.40 -3.39
N ALA A 212 17.93 19.65 -2.96
CA ALA A 212 19.16 20.43 -2.87
C ALA A 212 20.13 19.85 -1.82
N THR A 213 19.61 19.42 -0.66
CA THR A 213 20.37 18.76 0.40
C THR A 213 20.90 17.42 -0.07
N ALA A 214 20.07 16.59 -0.74
CA ALA A 214 20.49 15.32 -1.31
C ALA A 214 21.65 15.49 -2.29
N GLU A 215 21.56 16.47 -3.21
CA GLU A 215 22.64 16.75 -4.16
C GLU A 215 23.91 17.32 -3.49
N ALA A 216 23.77 18.16 -2.46
CA ALA A 216 24.89 18.74 -1.75
C ALA A 216 25.70 17.63 -1.04
N LEU A 217 25.04 16.73 -0.31
CA LEU A 217 25.67 15.62 0.40
C LEU A 217 26.28 14.57 -0.55
N LEU A 218 25.65 14.33 -1.68
CA LEU A 218 26.23 13.48 -2.74
C LEU A 218 27.55 14.08 -3.26
N LYS A 219 27.63 15.39 -3.46
CA LYS A 219 28.80 16.09 -3.99
C LYS A 219 29.94 16.25 -2.96
N SER A 220 29.60 16.55 -1.68
CA SER A 220 30.57 16.82 -0.63
C SER A 220 31.17 15.53 -0.04
N HIS A 221 30.34 14.54 0.23
CA HIS A 221 30.73 13.31 0.92
C HIS A 221 30.65 12.06 0.04
N GLY A 222 30.12 12.17 -1.20
CA GLY A 222 29.94 11.03 -2.09
C GLY A 222 28.91 10.01 -1.57
N LEU A 223 28.01 10.43 -0.68
CA LEU A 223 26.95 9.58 -0.16
C LEU A 223 25.97 9.24 -1.27
N LYS A 224 25.62 7.98 -1.40
CA LYS A 224 24.66 7.57 -2.40
C LYS A 224 23.25 7.69 -1.84
N VAL A 225 22.41 8.45 -2.54
CA VAL A 225 21.01 8.62 -2.20
C VAL A 225 20.26 7.32 -2.48
N GLU A 226 19.64 6.75 -1.46
CA GLU A 226 18.74 5.61 -1.56
C GLU A 226 17.33 6.07 -1.90
N SER A 227 16.79 7.00 -1.12
CA SER A 227 15.49 7.64 -1.37
C SER A 227 15.53 9.12 -1.03
N ALA A 228 14.65 9.90 -1.66
CA ALA A 228 14.43 11.31 -1.38
C ALA A 228 12.96 11.64 -1.60
N ASP A 229 12.18 11.67 -0.54
CA ASP A 229 10.75 11.78 -0.57
C ASP A 229 10.25 12.89 0.38
N ILE A 230 9.07 13.39 0.11
CA ILE A 230 8.36 14.30 1.01
C ILE A 230 7.30 13.47 1.71
N ILE A 231 7.39 13.37 3.03
CA ILE A 231 6.49 12.57 3.85
C ILE A 231 5.67 13.46 4.79
N TRP A 232 4.59 12.89 5.32
CA TRP A 232 3.80 13.50 6.36
C TRP A 232 4.15 12.85 7.70
N ASP A 233 4.91 13.59 8.50
CA ASP A 233 5.25 13.18 9.85
C ASP A 233 4.14 13.58 10.82
N ALA A 234 3.69 12.64 11.67
CA ALA A 234 2.66 12.91 12.65
C ALA A 234 3.24 13.64 13.86
N ASN A 235 2.56 14.70 14.30
CA ASN A 235 2.97 15.42 15.51
C ASN A 235 2.97 14.49 16.72
N GLU A 236 4.07 14.43 17.45
CA GLU A 236 4.28 13.54 18.61
C GLU A 236 3.15 13.62 19.64
N ASP A 237 2.70 14.84 19.97
CA ASP A 237 1.66 15.09 20.97
C ASP A 237 0.27 14.56 20.56
N THR A 238 0.10 14.23 19.28
CA THR A 238 -1.19 13.81 18.72
C THR A 238 -1.23 12.37 18.25
N LYS A 239 -0.14 11.63 18.45
CA LYS A 239 -0.09 10.20 18.12
C LYS A 239 -1.04 9.41 19.00
N VAL A 240 -1.78 8.50 18.41
CA VAL A 240 -2.79 7.66 19.06
C VAL A 240 -2.18 6.30 19.38
N PRO A 241 -2.04 5.92 20.67
CA PRO A 241 -1.53 4.60 21.03
C PRO A 241 -2.56 3.53 20.65
N LEU A 242 -2.12 2.49 19.97
CA LEU A 242 -2.93 1.33 19.64
C LEU A 242 -2.81 0.29 20.76
N GLU A 243 -3.92 -0.02 21.43
CA GLU A 243 -3.95 -0.96 22.55
C GLU A 243 -4.58 -2.31 22.19
N SER A 244 -5.36 -2.37 21.10
CA SER A 244 -6.14 -3.55 20.70
C SER A 244 -5.61 -4.18 19.43
N GLU A 245 -5.34 -5.48 19.46
CA GLU A 245 -4.97 -6.27 18.27
C GLU A 245 -6.06 -6.26 17.20
N ASP A 246 -7.34 -6.20 17.60
CA ASP A 246 -8.45 -6.10 16.65
C ASP A 246 -8.42 -4.78 15.89
N ALA A 247 -8.05 -3.67 16.58
CA ALA A 247 -7.92 -2.36 15.95
C ALA A 247 -6.75 -2.35 14.94
N VAL A 248 -5.62 -2.97 15.30
CA VAL A 248 -4.46 -3.11 14.38
C VAL A 248 -4.82 -3.95 13.18
N THR A 249 -5.49 -5.08 13.38
CA THR A 249 -5.92 -5.96 12.28
C THR A 249 -6.89 -5.23 11.33
N ALA A 250 -7.83 -4.47 11.88
CA ALA A 250 -8.76 -3.67 11.08
C ALA A 250 -8.02 -2.58 10.29
N LEU A 251 -7.08 -1.88 10.92
CA LEU A 251 -6.26 -0.84 10.29
C LEU A 251 -5.36 -1.43 9.19
N THR A 252 -4.68 -2.53 9.48
CA THR A 252 -3.84 -3.26 8.51
C THR A 252 -4.65 -3.71 7.28
N THR A 253 -5.87 -4.21 7.50
CA THR A 253 -6.77 -4.60 6.41
C THR A 253 -7.19 -3.40 5.57
N PHE A 254 -7.47 -2.27 6.21
CA PHE A 254 -7.79 -1.02 5.54
C PHE A 254 -6.62 -0.50 4.69
N ILE A 255 -5.40 -0.48 5.25
CA ILE A 255 -4.19 -0.05 4.53
C ILE A 255 -3.91 -0.97 3.35
N ALA A 256 -4.04 -2.29 3.52
CA ALA A 256 -3.86 -3.25 2.44
C ALA A 256 -4.82 -2.98 1.27
N GLU A 257 -6.09 -2.70 1.57
CA GLU A 257 -7.07 -2.35 0.53
C GLU A 257 -6.79 -1.02 -0.15
N LEU A 258 -6.30 -0.01 0.59
CA LEU A 258 -5.84 1.25 -0.01
C LEU A 258 -4.66 1.02 -0.96
N ARG A 259 -3.69 0.18 -0.56
CA ARG A 259 -2.50 -0.13 -1.36
C ARG A 259 -2.79 -1.00 -2.59
N ASP A 260 -3.92 -1.70 -2.62
CA ASP A 260 -4.41 -2.39 -3.83
C ASP A 260 -4.83 -1.40 -4.93
N ASN A 261 -5.13 -0.14 -4.57
CA ASN A 261 -5.41 0.90 -5.55
C ASN A 261 -4.10 1.44 -6.16
N PRO A 262 -3.89 1.29 -7.47
CA PRO A 262 -2.62 1.68 -8.11
C PRO A 262 -2.35 3.18 -8.11
N ASN A 263 -3.34 4.00 -7.78
CA ASN A 263 -3.20 5.45 -7.72
C ASN A 263 -2.67 5.92 -6.36
N VAL A 264 -2.74 5.10 -5.30
CA VAL A 264 -2.23 5.44 -3.97
C VAL A 264 -0.70 5.37 -3.98
N GLN A 265 -0.07 6.44 -3.56
CA GLN A 265 1.38 6.58 -3.50
C GLN A 265 1.89 6.50 -2.06
N GLY A 266 1.22 7.17 -1.13
CA GLY A 266 1.60 7.21 0.28
C GLY A 266 0.39 7.10 1.21
N VAL A 267 0.58 6.43 2.35
CA VAL A 267 -0.40 6.29 3.42
C VAL A 267 0.30 6.58 4.75
N TYR A 268 -0.09 7.66 5.39
CA TYR A 268 0.50 8.15 6.63
C TYR A 268 -0.55 8.11 7.73
N ALA A 269 -0.15 7.75 8.96
CA ALA A 269 -1.06 7.63 10.09
C ALA A 269 -0.44 8.20 11.37
N ASN A 270 -1.25 8.80 12.24
CA ASN A 270 -0.82 9.31 13.54
C ASN A 270 -0.90 8.24 14.63
N VAL A 271 -0.27 7.11 14.42
CA VAL A 271 -0.26 5.98 15.37
C VAL A 271 0.99 5.95 16.21
N ALA A 272 0.89 5.45 17.42
CA ALA A 272 2.02 5.13 18.30
C ALA A 272 1.89 3.69 18.78
N GLN A 273 3.03 3.08 19.10
CA GLN A 273 3.04 1.79 19.76
C GLN A 273 2.44 1.95 21.17
N GLY A 274 1.36 1.19 21.42
CA GLY A 274 0.76 1.07 22.75
C GLY A 274 1.30 -0.16 23.49
N SER A 275 0.39 -0.97 24.01
CA SER A 275 0.70 -2.24 24.71
C SER A 275 0.84 -3.45 23.78
N LEU A 276 1.06 -3.23 22.49
CA LEU A 276 1.12 -4.28 21.46
C LEU A 276 2.48 -5.00 21.47
N ALA A 277 2.47 -6.26 21.01
CA ALA A 277 3.70 -7.00 20.74
C ALA A 277 4.48 -6.34 19.59
N ASP A 278 5.81 -6.34 19.70
CA ASP A 278 6.70 -5.69 18.74
C ASP A 278 6.50 -6.21 17.31
N GLU A 279 6.32 -7.52 17.13
CA GLU A 279 6.06 -8.14 15.81
C GLU A 279 4.81 -7.57 15.11
N VAL A 280 3.75 -7.27 15.88
CA VAL A 280 2.48 -6.74 15.33
C VAL A 280 2.64 -5.26 14.96
N TRP A 281 3.45 -4.55 15.74
CA TRP A 281 3.76 -3.15 15.47
C TRP A 281 4.63 -2.99 14.24
N GLU A 282 5.70 -3.76 14.12
CA GLU A 282 6.58 -3.79 12.94
C GLU A 282 5.80 -4.10 11.64
N ASP A 283 4.91 -5.12 11.66
CA ASP A 283 4.06 -5.44 10.48
C ASP A 283 3.12 -4.29 10.08
N LEU A 284 2.70 -3.45 11.04
CA LEU A 284 1.92 -2.25 10.75
C LEU A 284 2.79 -1.13 10.19
N GLN A 285 3.97 -0.89 10.78
CA GLN A 285 4.90 0.13 10.32
C GLN A 285 5.38 -0.13 8.89
N ASP A 286 5.71 -1.37 8.55
CA ASP A 286 6.08 -1.77 7.18
C ASP A 286 5.02 -1.44 6.12
N LYS A 287 3.78 -1.26 6.57
CA LYS A 287 2.65 -0.91 5.69
C LYS A 287 2.33 0.57 5.66
N LEU A 288 2.95 1.37 6.49
CA LEU A 288 2.86 2.83 6.48
C LEU A 288 4.08 3.41 5.75
N ASP A 289 3.95 4.63 5.27
CA ASP A 289 5.04 5.33 4.56
C ASP A 289 5.67 6.43 5.46
N ALA A 290 5.62 6.24 6.78
CA ALA A 290 6.14 7.19 7.76
C ALA A 290 7.64 7.01 7.99
#